data_ef7dfe9dbd9ccb86189831d4533ed4de
#
_entry.id   ef7dfe9dbd9ccb86189831d4533ed4de
#
_cell.length_a   1.000
_cell.length_b   1.000
_cell.length_c   1.000
_cell.angle_alpha   90.00
_cell.angle_beta   90.00
_cell.angle_gamma   90.00
#
_symmetry.space_group_name_H-M   'P 1'
#
loop_
_entity.id
_entity.type
_entity.pdbx_description
1 polymer ?
#
loop_
_entity_poly.entity_id
_entity_poly.type
_entity_poly.pdbx_seq_one_letter_code
_entity_poly.pdbx_strand_id
1 'polypeptide(L)'
;GMRIDPAPVRERVFGFPDLGLTSLNDVCEDVRRIAGACDLPLLVDADTGWGQAHMIARTVRDLTRAGAAGMHIEDQVQAKRCGHRPGKALVSAGEMCDRVKAAV
;
A
#
# COMPACT_ATOMS: atom_id res chain seq x y z
N GLY A 1 -11.40 -10.13 -9.91
CA GLY A 1 -10.10 -9.54 -9.61
C GLY A 1 -9.42 -10.24 -8.43
N MET A 2 -8.14 -10.00 -8.28
CA MET A 2 -7.35 -10.53 -7.18
C MET A 2 -6.85 -9.39 -6.30
N ARG A 3 -7.03 -9.51 -4.98
CA ARG A 3 -6.45 -8.59 -4.00
C ARG A 3 -5.13 -9.16 -3.51
N ILE A 4 -4.12 -8.30 -3.39
CA ILE A 4 -2.87 -8.62 -2.71
C ILE A 4 -2.72 -7.69 -1.52
N ASP A 5 -2.49 -8.28 -0.38
CA ASP A 5 -1.94 -7.63 0.78
C ASP A 5 -0.45 -8.00 0.83
N PRO A 6 0.45 -7.06 0.61
CA PRO A 6 1.88 -7.36 0.60
C PRO A 6 2.43 -7.72 1.97
N ALA A 7 1.82 -7.25 3.06
CA ALA A 7 2.33 -7.49 4.41
C ALA A 7 2.45 -8.97 4.76
N PRO A 8 1.41 -9.82 4.63
CA PRO A 8 1.55 -11.25 4.91
C PRO A 8 2.58 -11.95 4.03
N VAL A 9 2.71 -11.53 2.77
CA VAL A 9 3.71 -12.09 1.85
C VAL A 9 5.11 -11.73 2.33
N ARG A 10 5.34 -10.49 2.70
CA ARG A 10 6.63 -10.01 3.20
C ARG A 10 7.01 -10.60 4.55
N GLU A 11 6.06 -10.81 5.45
CA GLU A 11 6.28 -11.54 6.70
C GLU A 11 6.85 -12.94 6.46
N ARG A 12 6.28 -13.66 5.49
CA ARG A 12 6.72 -15.03 5.16
C ARG A 12 8.04 -15.08 4.41
N VAL A 13 8.26 -14.15 3.49
CA VAL A 13 9.46 -14.14 2.63
C VAL A 13 10.64 -13.47 3.30
N PHE A 14 10.42 -12.36 4.03
CA PHE A 14 11.47 -11.54 4.61
C PHE A 14 11.46 -11.50 6.14
N GLY A 15 10.47 -12.07 6.80
CA GLY A 15 10.34 -12.05 8.25
C GLY A 15 10.00 -10.67 8.83
N PHE A 16 9.43 -9.77 8.04
CA PHE A 16 9.04 -8.44 8.50
C PHE A 16 7.64 -8.47 9.13
N PRO A 17 7.43 -7.89 10.33
CA PRO A 17 6.10 -7.72 10.89
C PRO A 17 5.27 -6.70 10.11
N ASP A 18 3.93 -6.78 10.22
CA ASP A 18 2.99 -5.84 9.60
C ASP A 18 2.98 -4.48 10.36
N LEU A 19 4.05 -3.72 10.20
CA LEU A 19 4.28 -2.40 10.79
C LEU A 19 4.72 -1.36 9.75
N GLY A 20 4.44 -1.58 8.49
CA GLY A 20 4.82 -0.66 7.42
C GLY A 20 6.31 -0.65 7.10
N LEU A 21 7.03 -1.76 7.34
CA LEU A 21 8.48 -1.86 7.11
C LEU A 21 8.86 -2.12 5.66
N THR A 22 7.92 -2.54 4.82
CA THR A 22 8.15 -2.84 3.41
C THR A 22 8.19 -1.53 2.62
N SER A 23 9.20 -1.35 1.77
CA SER A 23 9.31 -0.17 0.92
C SER A 23 8.35 -0.22 -0.27
N LEU A 24 8.04 0.96 -0.85
CA LEU A 24 7.29 1.05 -2.09
C LEU A 24 7.96 0.26 -3.23
N ASN A 25 9.28 0.32 -3.34
CA ASN A 25 10.01 -0.42 -4.39
C ASN A 25 9.85 -1.92 -4.25
N ASP A 26 9.86 -2.45 -3.02
CA ASP A 26 9.64 -3.87 -2.76
C ASP A 26 8.25 -4.30 -3.23
N VAL A 27 7.23 -3.53 -2.91
CA VAL A 27 5.85 -3.82 -3.30
C VAL A 27 5.67 -3.71 -4.81
N CYS A 28 6.24 -2.70 -5.46
CA CYS A 28 6.21 -2.56 -6.92
C CYS A 28 6.85 -3.77 -7.62
N GLU A 29 7.93 -4.31 -7.08
CA GLU A 29 8.55 -5.50 -7.63
C GLU A 29 7.65 -6.73 -7.53
N ASP A 30 7.00 -6.93 -6.39
CA ASP A 30 6.03 -8.02 -6.22
C ASP A 30 4.82 -7.85 -7.14
N VAL A 31 4.31 -6.61 -7.29
CA VAL A 31 3.21 -6.31 -8.21
C VAL A 31 3.60 -6.66 -9.65
N ARG A 32 4.81 -6.31 -10.11
CA ARG A 32 5.29 -6.69 -11.45
C ARG A 32 5.34 -8.20 -11.64
N ARG A 33 5.84 -8.94 -10.66
CA ARG A 33 5.93 -10.40 -10.71
C ARG A 33 4.55 -11.04 -10.81
N ILE A 34 3.61 -10.58 -9.99
CA ILE A 34 2.25 -11.12 -9.94
C ILE A 34 1.46 -10.73 -11.18
N ALA A 35 1.49 -9.46 -11.58
CA ALA A 35 0.83 -8.98 -12.81
C ALA A 35 1.39 -9.66 -14.06
N GLY A 36 2.67 -10.00 -14.07
CA GLY A 36 3.29 -10.77 -15.15
C GLY A 36 2.91 -12.25 -15.16
N ALA A 37 2.45 -12.79 -14.05
CA ALA A 37 2.11 -14.20 -13.90
C ALA A 37 0.63 -14.53 -14.16
N CYS A 38 -0.26 -13.53 -14.14
CA CYS A 38 -1.69 -13.75 -14.38
C CYS A 38 -2.35 -12.49 -14.99
N ASP A 39 -3.46 -12.70 -15.69
CA ASP A 39 -4.21 -11.63 -16.36
C ASP A 39 -5.36 -11.05 -15.51
N LEU A 40 -5.47 -11.43 -14.25
CA LEU A 40 -6.50 -10.90 -13.37
C LEU A 40 -6.16 -9.49 -12.92
N PRO A 41 -7.17 -8.58 -12.86
CA PRO A 41 -6.97 -7.27 -12.26
C PRO A 41 -6.48 -7.37 -10.82
N LEU A 42 -5.44 -6.62 -10.50
CA LEU A 42 -4.75 -6.67 -9.23
C LEU A 42 -5.12 -5.47 -8.35
N LEU A 43 -5.69 -5.72 -7.17
CA LEU A 43 -5.91 -4.71 -6.14
C LEU A 43 -4.80 -4.80 -5.09
N VAL A 44 -4.09 -3.71 -4.88
CA VAL A 44 -2.93 -3.64 -3.96
C VAL A 44 -3.30 -2.91 -2.68
N ASP A 45 -2.95 -3.49 -1.55
CA ASP A 45 -2.93 -2.79 -0.28
C ASP A 45 -1.69 -1.90 -0.22
N ALA A 46 -1.89 -0.60 -0.25
CA ALA A 46 -0.82 0.40 -0.25
C ALA A 46 -0.54 0.96 1.14
N ASP A 47 -0.96 0.28 2.19
CA ASP A 47 -0.80 0.73 3.58
C ASP A 47 -1.25 2.20 3.74
N THR A 48 -0.38 3.08 4.25
CA THR A 48 -0.65 4.53 4.37
C THR A 48 -0.14 5.34 3.17
N GLY A 49 0.35 4.68 2.12
CA GLY A 49 0.82 5.31 0.87
C GLY A 49 2.31 5.67 0.86
N TRP A 50 3.10 5.20 1.82
CA TRP A 50 4.55 5.42 1.99
C TRP A 50 4.99 6.87 2.14
N GLY A 51 4.11 7.75 2.56
CA GLY A 51 4.46 9.13 2.84
C GLY A 51 3.26 10.06 2.92
N GLN A 52 3.51 11.35 2.85
CA GLN A 52 2.48 12.37 2.82
C GLN A 52 1.88 12.50 1.40
N ALA A 53 0.94 13.43 1.21
CA ALA A 53 0.18 13.57 -0.03
C ALA A 53 1.04 13.57 -1.32
N HIS A 54 2.16 14.30 -1.34
CA HIS A 54 3.06 14.33 -2.50
C HIS A 54 3.67 12.95 -2.81
N MET A 55 3.94 12.15 -1.78
CA MET A 55 4.48 10.80 -1.93
C MET A 55 3.41 9.83 -2.42
N ILE A 56 2.16 10.03 -2.03
CA ILE A 56 1.02 9.22 -2.47
C ILE A 56 0.81 9.34 -3.98
N ALA A 57 0.94 10.53 -4.54
CA ALA A 57 0.87 10.73 -5.99
C ALA A 57 1.94 9.90 -6.73
N ARG A 58 3.14 9.81 -6.18
CA ARG A 58 4.21 8.94 -6.70
C ARG A 58 3.85 7.46 -6.54
N THR A 59 3.36 7.08 -5.37
CA THR A 59 2.94 5.70 -5.07
C THR A 59 1.92 5.20 -6.09
N VAL A 60 0.90 6.00 -6.38
CA VAL A 60 -0.12 5.66 -7.38
C VAL A 60 0.51 5.43 -8.76
N ARG A 61 1.38 6.33 -9.20
CA ARG A 61 2.06 6.19 -10.49
C ARG A 61 2.94 4.95 -10.56
N ASP A 62 3.72 4.70 -9.53
CA ASP A 62 4.67 3.58 -9.51
C ASP A 62 3.93 2.23 -9.46
N LEU A 63 2.90 2.10 -8.64
CA LEU A 63 2.07 0.90 -8.58
C LEU A 63 1.28 0.67 -9.89
N THR A 64 0.75 1.73 -10.50
CA THR A 64 0.07 1.63 -11.80
C THR A 64 1.04 1.14 -12.88
N ARG A 65 2.24 1.69 -12.94
CA ARG A 65 3.29 1.25 -13.87
C ARG A 65 3.76 -0.17 -13.62
N ALA A 66 3.73 -0.61 -12.37
CA ALA A 66 4.05 -1.99 -12.00
C ALA A 66 2.96 -2.99 -12.43
N GLY A 67 1.74 -2.53 -12.72
CA GLY A 67 0.65 -3.37 -13.20
C GLY A 67 -0.56 -3.46 -12.26
N ALA A 68 -0.62 -2.64 -11.20
CA ALA A 68 -1.78 -2.57 -10.33
C ALA A 68 -2.99 -1.99 -11.09
N ALA A 69 -4.15 -2.63 -10.95
CA ALA A 69 -5.42 -2.15 -11.48
C ALA A 69 -6.18 -1.26 -10.50
N GLY A 70 -5.86 -1.35 -9.23
CA GLY A 70 -6.42 -0.53 -8.17
C GLY A 70 -5.61 -0.66 -6.88
N MET A 71 -5.87 0.23 -5.91
CA MET A 71 -5.25 0.18 -4.60
C MET A 71 -6.18 0.74 -3.53
N HIS A 72 -5.92 0.40 -2.28
CA HIS A 72 -6.51 1.11 -1.14
C HIS A 72 -5.42 1.70 -0.25
N ILE A 73 -5.76 2.75 0.46
CA ILE A 73 -4.88 3.50 1.36
C ILE A 73 -5.57 3.63 2.71
N GLU A 74 -4.84 3.38 3.79
CA GLU A 74 -5.36 3.48 5.14
C GLU A 74 -5.27 4.91 5.69
N ASP A 75 -6.18 5.23 6.60
CA ASP A 75 -6.23 6.51 7.32
C ASP A 75 -5.40 6.52 8.63
N GLN A 76 -4.46 5.59 8.76
CA GLN A 76 -3.54 5.57 9.90
C GLN A 76 -2.40 6.59 9.71
N VAL A 77 -1.72 6.96 10.83
CA VAL A 77 -0.43 7.65 10.78
C VAL A 77 0.63 6.74 10.16
N GLN A 78 1.73 7.29 9.68
CA GLN A 78 2.76 6.51 8.98
C GLN A 78 3.36 5.37 9.81
N ALA A 79 3.52 5.55 11.11
CA ALA A 79 3.90 4.47 12.02
C ALA A 79 2.71 3.54 12.27
N LYS A 80 2.16 2.98 11.20
CA LYS A 80 0.96 2.15 11.25
C LYS A 80 1.16 0.86 12.05
N ARG A 81 0.03 0.31 12.49
CA ARG A 81 -0.07 -1.05 13.05
C ARG A 81 -1.11 -1.82 12.25
N CYS A 82 -1.07 -3.15 12.34
CA CYS A 82 -2.14 -3.99 11.81
C CYS A 82 -3.50 -3.48 12.29
N GLY A 83 -4.46 -3.28 11.38
CA GLY A 83 -5.78 -2.73 11.70
C GLY A 83 -6.57 -3.54 12.73
N HIS A 84 -6.21 -4.79 12.96
CA HIS A 84 -6.81 -5.68 13.96
C HIS A 84 -6.14 -5.57 15.34
N ARG A 85 -5.05 -4.81 15.48
CA ARG A 85 -4.33 -4.62 16.76
C ARG A 85 -4.75 -3.31 17.43
N PRO A 86 -4.74 -3.27 18.79
CA PRO A 86 -4.98 -2.03 19.51
C PRO A 86 -3.83 -1.02 19.34
N GLY A 87 -4.10 0.25 19.61
CA GLY A 87 -3.08 1.30 19.62
C GLY A 87 -2.77 1.90 18.26
N LYS A 88 -3.58 1.64 17.22
CA LYS A 88 -3.49 2.38 15.96
C LYS A 88 -3.91 3.84 16.16
N ALA A 89 -3.22 4.76 15.50
CA ALA A 89 -3.57 6.18 15.45
C ALA A 89 -4.02 6.57 14.05
N LEU A 90 -5.11 7.31 13.97
CA LEU A 90 -5.68 7.78 12.71
C LEU A 90 -5.23 9.20 12.41
N VAL A 91 -5.13 9.54 11.13
CA VAL A 91 -4.96 10.92 10.69
C VAL A 91 -6.30 11.66 10.74
N SER A 92 -6.26 12.99 10.68
CA SER A 92 -7.49 13.79 10.59
C SER A 92 -8.23 13.51 9.27
N ALA A 93 -9.55 13.78 9.27
CA ALA A 93 -10.34 13.69 8.04
C ALA A 93 -9.80 14.60 6.94
N GLY A 94 -9.32 15.81 7.29
CA GLY A 94 -8.70 16.73 6.34
C GLY A 94 -7.45 16.16 5.71
N GLU A 95 -6.56 15.56 6.50
CA GLU A 95 -5.37 14.91 5.97
C GLU A 95 -5.72 13.71 5.07
N MET A 96 -6.70 12.91 5.44
CA MET A 96 -7.14 11.80 4.59
C MET A 96 -7.73 12.29 3.27
N CYS A 97 -8.49 13.38 3.30
CA CYS A 97 -8.97 14.02 2.07
C CYS A 97 -7.81 14.47 1.16
N ASP A 98 -6.75 15.03 1.72
CA ASP A 98 -5.57 15.43 0.95
C ASP A 98 -4.84 14.22 0.36
N ARG A 99 -4.75 13.11 1.10
CA ARG A 99 -4.22 11.83 0.59
C ARG A 99 -5.03 11.32 -0.60
N VAL A 100 -6.36 11.32 -0.49
CA VAL A 100 -7.25 10.88 -1.58
C VAL A 100 -7.12 11.79 -2.79
N LYS A 101 -7.11 13.12 -2.61
CA LYS A 101 -6.89 14.07 -3.71
C LYS A 101 -5.57 13.84 -4.42
N ALA A 102 -4.50 13.56 -3.68
CA ALA A 102 -3.19 13.27 -4.27
C ALA A 102 -3.16 11.95 -5.04
N ALA A 103 -4.01 10.99 -4.67
CA ALA A 103 -4.11 9.69 -5.34
C ALA A 103 -4.89 9.75 -6.66
N VAL A 104 -5.80 10.69 -6.79
CA VAL A 104 -6.69 10.82 -7.98
C VAL A 104 -6.07 11.73 -9.01
#